data_278c878e73b5709bfa09439bbe338a27
#
_entry.id   278c878e73b5709bfa09439bbe338a27
#
_cell.length_a   1.000
_cell.length_b   1.000
_cell.length_c   1.000
_cell.angle_alpha   90.00
_cell.angle_beta   90.00
_cell.angle_gamma   90.00
#
_symmetry.space_group_name_H-M   'P 1'
#
loop_
_entity.id
_entity.type
_entity.pdbx_description
1 polymer ?
#
loop_
_entity_poly.entity_id
_entity_poly.type
_entity_poly.pdbx_seq_one_letter_code
_entity_poly.pdbx_strand_id
1 'polypeptide(L)'
;FNEVFDVAVRMFPDDPTANINAAAIELQRGDLQQSVRYLDKADAQASATLNNRGVLKLLQGDLDSAESYFKQAQAKGSVEAGANLEEMVNKRKDDAIFGK
;
A
#
# COMPACT_ATOMS: atom_id res chain seq x y z
N PHE A 1 2.66 19.19 -4.15
CA PHE A 1 1.93 17.91 -4.26
C PHE A 1 1.75 17.25 -2.90
N ASN A 2 2.85 16.93 -2.21
CA ASN A 2 2.78 16.33 -0.88
C ASN A 2 2.16 17.30 0.15
N GLU A 3 2.37 18.58 -0.02
CA GLU A 3 1.83 19.62 0.86
C GLU A 3 0.30 19.63 0.87
N VAL A 4 -0.34 19.34 -0.25
CA VAL A 4 -1.81 19.30 -0.34
C VAL A 4 -2.37 18.18 0.55
N PHE A 5 -1.76 16.99 0.52
CA PHE A 5 -2.21 15.88 1.34
C PHE A 5 -1.89 16.11 2.82
N ASP A 6 -0.74 16.72 3.13
CA ASP A 6 -0.38 17.06 4.49
C ASP A 6 -1.38 18.06 5.11
N VAL A 7 -1.81 19.05 4.32
CA VAL A 7 -2.83 20.01 4.76
C VAL A 7 -4.15 19.31 5.01
N ALA A 8 -4.58 18.42 4.10
CA ALA A 8 -5.84 17.69 4.26
C ALA A 8 -5.83 16.84 5.53
N VAL A 9 -4.73 16.16 5.83
CA VAL A 9 -4.61 15.35 7.05
C VAL A 9 -4.65 16.21 8.30
N ARG A 10 -4.01 17.38 8.27
CA ARG A 10 -4.01 18.31 9.42
C ARG A 10 -5.37 18.89 9.68
N MET A 11 -6.12 19.26 8.65
CA MET A 11 -7.45 19.84 8.78
C MET A 11 -8.53 18.80 9.05
N PHE A 12 -8.37 17.60 8.50
CA PHE A 12 -9.34 16.52 8.62
C PHE A 12 -8.62 15.21 9.00
N PRO A 13 -8.09 15.15 10.23
CA PRO A 13 -7.24 14.03 10.65
C PRO A 13 -7.94 12.66 10.64
N ASP A 14 -9.27 12.66 10.70
CA ASP A 14 -10.05 11.42 10.70
C ASP A 14 -10.68 11.13 9.33
N ASP A 15 -10.37 11.92 8.30
CA ASP A 15 -10.88 11.67 6.95
C ASP A 15 -10.18 10.43 6.36
N PRO A 16 -10.92 9.35 6.08
CA PRO A 16 -10.31 8.13 5.56
C PRO A 16 -9.58 8.33 4.25
N THR A 17 -10.11 9.15 3.34
CA THR A 17 -9.48 9.40 2.03
C THR A 17 -8.17 10.16 2.20
N ALA A 18 -8.14 11.19 3.04
CA ALA A 18 -6.92 11.94 3.30
C ALA A 18 -5.83 11.04 3.91
N ASN A 19 -6.21 10.15 4.81
CA ASN A 19 -5.28 9.21 5.43
C ASN A 19 -4.75 8.18 4.44
N ILE A 20 -5.57 7.69 3.51
CA ILE A 20 -5.12 6.79 2.45
C ILE A 20 -4.05 7.48 1.59
N ASN A 21 -4.30 8.71 1.18
CA ASN A 21 -3.37 9.46 0.34
C ASN A 21 -2.06 9.76 1.07
N ALA A 22 -2.16 10.14 2.34
CA ALA A 22 -0.98 10.39 3.17
C ALA A 22 -0.14 9.12 3.34
N ALA A 23 -0.77 7.98 3.53
CA ALA A 23 -0.08 6.70 3.64
C ALA A 23 0.68 6.38 2.34
N ALA A 24 0.08 6.61 1.19
CA ALA A 24 0.73 6.35 -0.10
C ALA A 24 2.00 7.19 -0.26
N ILE A 25 1.96 8.44 0.15
CA ILE A 25 3.11 9.34 0.10
C ILE A 25 4.23 8.84 1.02
N GLU A 26 3.89 8.46 2.24
CA GLU A 26 4.89 7.98 3.20
C GLU A 26 5.52 6.66 2.75
N LEU A 27 4.74 5.79 2.08
CA LEU A 27 5.28 4.57 1.48
C LEU A 27 6.30 4.89 0.39
N GLN A 28 6.02 5.89 -0.45
CA GLN A 28 6.96 6.34 -1.47
C GLN A 28 8.24 6.92 -0.87
N ARG A 29 8.13 7.58 0.28
CA ARG A 29 9.28 8.11 1.01
C ARG A 29 10.05 7.05 1.78
N GLY A 30 9.47 5.87 1.96
CA GLY A 30 10.05 4.81 2.76
C GLY A 30 9.83 4.98 4.26
N ASP A 31 8.98 5.91 4.68
CA ASP A 31 8.64 6.09 6.10
C ASP A 31 7.50 5.14 6.48
N LEU A 32 7.89 3.91 6.81
CA LEU A 32 6.93 2.84 7.06
C LEU A 32 6.13 3.06 8.36
N GLN A 33 6.76 3.61 9.39
CA GLN A 33 6.07 3.88 10.64
C GLN A 33 4.96 4.89 10.48
N GLN A 34 5.23 5.96 9.73
CA GLN A 34 4.23 6.99 9.49
C GLN A 34 3.11 6.46 8.59
N SER A 35 3.45 5.62 7.60
CA SER A 35 2.43 5.02 6.75
C SER A 35 1.46 4.15 7.54
N VAL A 36 1.95 3.39 8.51
CA VAL A 36 1.10 2.57 9.39
C VAL A 36 0.11 3.45 10.16
N ARG A 37 0.57 4.58 10.70
CA ARG A 37 -0.32 5.50 11.44
C ARG A 37 -1.46 5.98 10.58
N TYR A 38 -1.18 6.36 9.33
CA TYR A 38 -2.22 6.80 8.41
C TYR A 38 -3.14 5.65 7.99
N LEU A 39 -2.59 4.47 7.73
CA LEU A 39 -3.40 3.31 7.36
C LEU A 39 -4.33 2.86 8.48
N ASP A 40 -3.91 3.00 9.73
CA ASP A 40 -4.76 2.65 10.87
C ASP A 40 -5.99 3.55 10.99
N LYS A 41 -5.93 4.76 10.43
CA LYS A 41 -7.06 5.70 10.40
C LYS A 41 -7.88 5.59 9.13
N ALA A 42 -7.41 4.86 8.14
CA ALA A 42 -8.11 4.68 6.87
C ALA A 42 -9.17 3.57 6.99
N ASP A 43 -10.10 3.55 6.03
CA ASP A 43 -11.07 2.46 5.95
C ASP A 43 -10.34 1.15 5.63
N ALA A 44 -10.35 0.22 6.58
CA ALA A 44 -9.64 -1.05 6.47
C ALA A 44 -10.09 -1.91 5.29
N GLN A 45 -11.31 -1.72 4.82
CA GLN A 45 -11.90 -2.51 3.74
C GLN A 45 -11.82 -1.82 2.37
N ALA A 46 -11.36 -0.58 2.31
CA ALA A 46 -11.22 0.12 1.03
C ALA A 46 -10.13 -0.53 0.18
N SER A 47 -10.38 -0.64 -1.12
CA SER A 47 -9.41 -1.25 -2.03
C SER A 47 -8.06 -0.53 -2.00
N ALA A 48 -8.07 0.80 -1.91
CA ALA A 48 -6.84 1.58 -1.84
C ALA A 48 -6.06 1.31 -0.54
N THR A 49 -6.76 1.17 0.59
CA THR A 49 -6.13 0.83 1.86
C THR A 49 -5.46 -0.55 1.79
N LEU A 50 -6.16 -1.52 1.25
CA LEU A 50 -5.63 -2.88 1.09
C LEU A 50 -4.40 -2.89 0.17
N ASN A 51 -4.45 -2.15 -0.94
CA ASN A 51 -3.30 -2.03 -1.83
C ASN A 51 -2.10 -1.40 -1.10
N ASN A 52 -2.32 -0.33 -0.35
CA ASN A 52 -1.25 0.33 0.41
C ASN A 52 -0.67 -0.59 1.49
N ARG A 53 -1.51 -1.39 2.16
CA ARG A 53 -1.02 -2.38 3.10
C ARG A 53 -0.19 -3.46 2.42
N GLY A 54 -0.55 -3.85 1.20
CA GLY A 54 0.25 -4.74 0.38
C GLY A 54 1.63 -4.16 0.08
N VAL A 55 1.68 -2.89 -0.32
CA VAL A 55 2.95 -2.20 -0.57
C VAL A 55 3.79 -2.13 0.71
N LEU A 56 3.16 -1.81 1.84
CA LEU A 56 3.84 -1.78 3.14
C LEU A 56 4.49 -3.13 3.44
N LYS A 57 3.75 -4.22 3.28
CA LYS A 57 4.27 -5.57 3.51
C LYS A 57 5.40 -5.93 2.56
N LEU A 58 5.26 -5.53 1.30
CA LEU A 58 6.32 -5.74 0.30
C LEU A 58 7.61 -5.04 0.72
N LEU A 59 7.52 -3.79 1.18
CA LEU A 59 8.69 -3.04 1.63
C LEU A 59 9.29 -3.60 2.92
N GLN A 60 8.50 -4.26 3.74
CA GLN A 60 8.96 -4.96 4.94
C GLN A 60 9.56 -6.34 4.64
N GLY A 61 9.48 -6.80 3.39
CA GLY A 61 9.98 -8.10 2.99
C GLY A 61 9.02 -9.25 3.25
N ASP A 62 7.80 -8.98 3.68
CA ASP A 62 6.77 -9.98 3.93
C ASP A 62 5.96 -10.21 2.65
N LEU A 63 6.50 -11.04 1.78
CA LEU A 63 5.94 -11.26 0.45
C LEU A 63 4.59 -11.98 0.49
N ASP A 64 4.41 -12.91 1.39
CA ASP A 64 3.15 -13.67 1.49
C ASP A 64 2.00 -12.78 1.92
N SER A 65 2.22 -11.92 2.93
CA SER A 65 1.21 -10.95 3.35
C SER A 65 0.93 -9.93 2.27
N ALA A 66 1.96 -9.46 1.57
CA ALA A 66 1.82 -8.53 0.46
C ALA A 66 0.92 -9.11 -0.62
N GLU A 67 1.16 -10.36 -1.01
CA GLU A 67 0.35 -11.05 -2.01
C GLU A 67 -1.12 -11.13 -1.58
N SER A 68 -1.36 -11.49 -0.33
CA SER A 68 -2.72 -11.59 0.22
C SER A 68 -3.45 -10.25 0.15
N TYR A 69 -2.80 -9.16 0.56
CA TYR A 69 -3.40 -7.84 0.49
C TYR A 69 -3.68 -7.40 -0.94
N PHE A 70 -2.75 -7.64 -1.85
CA PHE A 70 -2.96 -7.29 -3.27
C PHE A 70 -4.14 -8.07 -3.87
N LYS A 71 -4.27 -9.34 -3.55
CA LYS A 71 -5.40 -10.14 -4.02
C LYS A 71 -6.73 -9.62 -3.49
N GLN A 72 -6.77 -9.25 -2.21
CA GLN A 72 -7.97 -8.67 -1.61
C GLN A 72 -8.32 -7.33 -2.25
N ALA A 73 -7.32 -6.49 -2.47
CA ALA A 73 -7.52 -5.18 -3.10
C ALA A 73 -7.99 -5.34 -4.54
N GLN A 74 -7.40 -6.25 -5.30
CA GLN A 74 -7.80 -6.53 -6.67
C GLN A 74 -9.25 -7.01 -6.74
N ALA A 75 -9.66 -7.89 -5.82
CA ALA A 75 -11.03 -8.37 -5.75
C ALA A 75 -12.03 -7.24 -5.49
N LYS A 76 -11.58 -6.15 -4.89
CA LYS A 76 -12.41 -4.95 -4.64
C LYS A 76 -12.25 -3.88 -5.71
N GLY A 77 -11.56 -4.18 -6.79
CA GLY A 77 -11.47 -3.32 -7.96
C GLY A 77 -10.21 -2.46 -8.08
N SER A 78 -9.18 -2.71 -7.26
CA SER A 78 -7.91 -1.97 -7.39
C SER A 78 -7.13 -2.45 -8.60
N VAL A 79 -6.99 -1.59 -9.59
CA VAL A 79 -6.15 -1.85 -10.77
C VAL A 79 -4.67 -1.85 -10.37
N GLU A 80 -4.28 -0.94 -9.50
CA GLU A 80 -2.90 -0.85 -9.00
C GLU A 80 -2.48 -2.13 -8.30
N ALA A 81 -3.38 -2.72 -7.52
CA ALA A 81 -3.09 -3.98 -6.82
C ALA A 81 -2.87 -5.13 -7.80
N GLY A 82 -3.64 -5.16 -8.88
CA GLY A 82 -3.45 -6.15 -9.94
C GLY A 82 -2.08 -6.04 -10.58
N ALA A 83 -1.65 -4.82 -10.89
CA ALA A 83 -0.34 -4.56 -11.46
C ALA A 83 0.78 -4.93 -10.47
N ASN A 84 0.62 -4.56 -9.21
CA ASN A 84 1.59 -4.89 -8.16
C ASN A 84 1.72 -6.40 -7.97
N LEU A 85 0.60 -7.10 -8.00
CA LEU A 85 0.58 -8.56 -7.87
C LEU A 85 1.31 -9.23 -9.02
N GLU A 86 1.06 -8.79 -10.25
CA GLU A 86 1.71 -9.32 -11.44
C GLU A 86 3.22 -9.11 -11.38
N GLU A 87 3.66 -7.91 -11.04
CA GLU A 87 5.07 -7.59 -10.91
C GLU A 87 5.74 -8.45 -9.84
N MET A 88 5.07 -8.65 -8.71
CA MET A 88 5.56 -9.46 -7.62
C MET A 88 5.70 -10.92 -8.01
N VAL A 89 4.73 -11.48 -8.73
CA VAL A 89 4.77 -12.86 -9.23
C VAL A 89 5.93 -13.03 -10.21
N ASN A 90 6.12 -12.07 -11.11
CA ASN A 90 7.22 -12.10 -12.07
C ASN A 90 8.58 -12.05 -11.38
N LYS A 91 8.71 -11.22 -10.35
CA LYS A 91 9.94 -11.13 -9.57
C LYS A 91 10.26 -12.45 -8.86
N ARG A 92 9.26 -13.11 -8.28
CA ARG A 92 9.42 -14.42 -7.64
C ARG A 92 9.89 -15.48 -8.62
N LYS A 93 9.34 -15.46 -9.84
CA LYS A 93 9.76 -16.37 -10.90
C LYS A 93 11.22 -16.15 -11.29
N ASP A 94 11.61 -14.88 -11.46
CA ASP A 94 12.99 -14.53 -11.79
C ASP A 94 13.94 -14.96 -10.69
N ASP A 95 13.60 -14.72 -9.44
CA ASP A 95 14.42 -15.12 -8.30
C ASP A 95 14.59 -16.64 -8.24
N ALA A 96 13.53 -17.40 -8.53
CA ALA A 96 13.60 -18.86 -8.57
C ALA A 96 14.51 -19.36 -9.70
N ILE A 97 14.47 -18.70 -10.86
CA ILE A 97 15.28 -19.08 -12.03
C ILE A 97 16.75 -18.72 -11.80
N PHE A 98 17.04 -17.54 -11.24
CA PHE A 98 18.38 -17.03 -11.10
C PHE A 98 19.00 -17.27 -9.72
N GLY A 99 18.32 -17.99 -8.84
CA GLY A 99 18.87 -18.40 -7.56
C GLY A 99 18.96 -17.30 -6.52
N LYS A 100 18.09 -16.30 -6.57
CA LYS A 100 18.09 -15.18 -5.62
C LYS A 100 17.01 -15.30 -4.58
#